data_aa8927b3771f8550af04a92285ca15e0
#
_entry.id   aa8927b3771f8550af04a92285ca15e0
#
_cell.length_a   1.000
_cell.length_b   1.000
_cell.length_c   1.000
_cell.angle_alpha   90.00
_cell.angle_beta   90.00
_cell.angle_gamma   90.00
#
_symmetry.space_group_name_H-M   'P 1'
#
loop_
_entity.id
_entity.type
_entity.pdbx_description
1 polymer ?
#
loop_
_entity_poly.entity_id
_entity_poly.type
_entity_poly.pdbx_seq_one_letter_code
_entity_poly.pdbx_strand_id
1 'polypeptide(L)'
;MKYSSILLLSLSLASGFASAGGTAEAGVGGALGGVLGSVVGQQLGGSTGSAIGAGLGGAAGGAVGADRRNRGEAAIGGGLGAAGGNVLGRSVGGTTGSLIGAAAGGGAGGALGNYMGNESRNDGRDDRRYRGRDDRRDYRGDHRGRGHAYGHRKHWDHDRRR
;
A
#
# COMPACT_ATOMS: atom_id res chain seq x y z
N MET A 1 -13.33 -27.12 -28.65
CA MET A 1 -14.24 -27.04 -27.48
C MET A 1 -13.57 -27.31 -26.12
N LYS A 2 -12.28 -27.70 -26.05
CA LYS A 2 -11.60 -28.00 -24.78
C LYS A 2 -11.07 -26.78 -24.02
N TYR A 3 -10.91 -25.62 -24.68
CA TYR A 3 -10.35 -24.41 -24.07
C TYR A 3 -11.39 -23.49 -23.42
N SER A 4 -12.67 -23.61 -23.83
CA SER A 4 -13.75 -22.81 -23.24
C SER A 4 -14.02 -23.13 -21.77
N SER A 5 -13.89 -24.43 -21.39
CA SER A 5 -14.09 -24.86 -20.01
C SER A 5 -12.98 -24.38 -19.07
N ILE A 6 -11.74 -24.28 -19.57
CA ILE A 6 -10.59 -23.77 -18.81
C ILE A 6 -10.73 -22.26 -18.59
N LEU A 7 -11.22 -21.55 -19.60
CA LEU A 7 -11.41 -20.10 -19.54
C LEU A 7 -12.56 -19.71 -18.59
N LEU A 8 -13.63 -20.50 -18.56
CA LEU A 8 -14.72 -20.34 -17.61
C LEU A 8 -14.30 -20.68 -16.17
N LEU A 9 -13.47 -21.70 -15.98
CA LEU A 9 -12.98 -22.09 -14.67
C LEU A 9 -12.01 -21.04 -14.11
N SER A 10 -11.16 -20.45 -14.95
CA SER A 10 -10.25 -19.38 -14.52
C SER A 10 -10.98 -18.07 -14.17
N LEU A 11 -12.07 -17.78 -14.89
CA LEU A 11 -12.89 -16.59 -14.63
C LEU A 11 -13.71 -16.75 -13.34
N SER A 12 -14.20 -17.96 -13.02
CA SER A 12 -14.94 -18.21 -11.78
C SER A 12 -14.04 -18.20 -10.54
N LEU A 13 -12.76 -18.55 -10.68
CA LEU A 13 -11.79 -18.47 -9.59
C LEU A 13 -11.42 -17.00 -9.26
N ALA A 14 -11.38 -16.13 -10.26
CA ALA A 14 -11.12 -14.71 -10.08
C ALA A 14 -12.24 -13.97 -9.33
N SER A 15 -13.49 -14.41 -9.45
CA SER A 15 -14.64 -13.77 -8.79
C SER A 15 -14.79 -14.09 -7.30
N GLY A 16 -14.13 -15.14 -6.80
CA GLY A 16 -14.21 -15.56 -5.39
C GLY A 16 -13.41 -14.68 -4.43
N PHE A 17 -12.48 -13.87 -4.91
CA PHE A 17 -11.60 -13.04 -4.09
C PHE A 17 -12.04 -11.57 -3.93
N ALA A 18 -13.14 -11.17 -4.54
CA ALA A 18 -13.58 -9.77 -4.59
C ALA A 18 -14.26 -9.26 -3.30
N SER A 19 -14.35 -10.05 -2.23
CA SER A 19 -15.17 -9.71 -1.05
C SER A 19 -14.42 -9.48 0.26
N ALA A 20 -13.09 -9.46 0.24
CA ALA A 20 -12.29 -9.19 1.45
C ALA A 20 -11.55 -7.87 1.27
N GLY A 21 -11.97 -6.82 1.99
CA GLY A 21 -11.49 -5.45 1.85
C GLY A 21 -9.98 -5.26 1.70
N GLY A 22 -9.58 -4.18 1.06
CA GLY A 22 -8.25 -3.64 0.74
C GLY A 22 -7.03 -4.57 0.69
N THR A 23 -6.85 -5.44 1.70
CA THR A 23 -5.69 -6.32 1.79
C THR A 23 -5.75 -7.49 0.81
N ALA A 24 -6.92 -8.10 0.63
CA ALA A 24 -7.10 -9.18 -0.33
C ALA A 24 -7.06 -8.66 -1.77
N GLU A 25 -7.58 -7.48 -2.01
CA GLU A 25 -7.55 -6.80 -3.30
C GLU A 25 -6.10 -6.49 -3.72
N ALA A 26 -5.28 -6.02 -2.78
CA ALA A 26 -3.84 -5.81 -2.99
C ALA A 26 -3.11 -7.13 -3.31
N GLY A 27 -3.48 -8.21 -2.61
CA GLY A 27 -2.94 -9.54 -2.88
C GLY A 27 -3.31 -10.06 -4.27
N VAL A 28 -4.58 -9.98 -4.64
CA VAL A 28 -5.06 -10.40 -5.98
C VAL A 28 -4.42 -9.55 -7.07
N GLY A 29 -4.36 -8.24 -6.89
CA GLY A 29 -3.69 -7.33 -7.82
C GLY A 29 -2.21 -7.68 -8.00
N GLY A 30 -1.50 -7.90 -6.90
CA GLY A 30 -0.08 -8.29 -6.91
C GLY A 30 0.15 -9.64 -7.59
N ALA A 31 -0.71 -10.63 -7.34
CA ALA A 31 -0.63 -11.95 -7.97
C ALA A 31 -0.84 -11.87 -9.49
N LEU A 32 -1.94 -11.26 -9.92
CA LEU A 32 -2.26 -11.11 -11.34
C LEU A 32 -1.21 -10.27 -12.06
N GLY A 33 -0.83 -9.13 -11.50
CA GLY A 33 0.21 -8.27 -12.04
C GLY A 33 1.55 -8.98 -12.17
N GLY A 34 1.95 -9.74 -11.14
CA GLY A 34 3.17 -10.52 -11.12
C GLY A 34 3.21 -11.59 -12.22
N VAL A 35 2.13 -12.33 -12.42
CA VAL A 35 2.02 -13.33 -13.49
C VAL A 35 2.06 -12.68 -14.87
N LEU A 36 1.23 -11.66 -15.12
CA LEU A 36 1.19 -10.97 -16.41
C LEU A 36 2.54 -10.33 -16.74
N GLY A 37 3.13 -9.66 -15.77
CA GLY A 37 4.45 -9.07 -15.90
C GLY A 37 5.54 -10.12 -16.18
N SER A 38 5.49 -11.29 -15.53
CA SER A 38 6.39 -12.41 -15.80
C SER A 38 6.32 -12.88 -17.24
N VAL A 39 5.10 -13.06 -17.77
CA VAL A 39 4.88 -13.55 -19.14
C VAL A 39 5.43 -12.56 -20.14
N VAL A 40 5.07 -11.28 -20.01
CA VAL A 40 5.56 -10.22 -20.91
C VAL A 40 7.08 -10.06 -20.80
N GLY A 41 7.60 -10.02 -19.58
CA GLY A 41 9.04 -9.88 -19.33
C GLY A 41 9.83 -11.07 -19.89
N GLN A 42 9.27 -12.27 -19.85
CA GLN A 42 9.91 -13.47 -20.42
C GLN A 42 10.05 -13.38 -21.95
N GLN A 43 9.08 -12.80 -22.63
CA GLN A 43 9.15 -12.60 -24.09
C GLN A 43 10.24 -11.58 -24.49
N LEU A 44 10.49 -10.59 -23.63
CA LEU A 44 11.44 -9.52 -23.93
C LEU A 44 12.90 -9.87 -23.51
N GLY A 45 13.08 -10.56 -22.39
CA GLY A 45 14.41 -10.77 -21.79
C GLY A 45 14.61 -12.14 -21.13
N GLY A 46 13.84 -13.16 -21.56
CA GLY A 46 13.97 -14.52 -21.02
C GLY A 46 13.76 -14.58 -19.50
N SER A 47 14.62 -15.31 -18.80
CA SER A 47 14.51 -15.51 -17.35
C SER A 47 14.68 -14.22 -16.55
N THR A 48 15.64 -13.38 -16.93
CA THR A 48 15.88 -12.10 -16.26
C THR A 48 14.73 -11.14 -16.52
N GLY A 49 14.27 -11.06 -17.77
CA GLY A 49 13.10 -10.26 -18.12
C GLY A 49 11.85 -10.68 -17.37
N SER A 50 11.64 -12.01 -17.18
CA SER A 50 10.51 -12.53 -16.41
C SER A 50 10.55 -12.08 -14.95
N ALA A 51 11.72 -12.09 -14.29
CA ALA A 51 11.82 -11.65 -12.90
C ALA A 51 11.59 -10.14 -12.76
N ILE A 52 12.15 -9.34 -13.67
CA ILE A 52 11.93 -7.88 -13.69
C ILE A 52 10.48 -7.58 -13.99
N GLY A 53 9.89 -8.26 -14.98
CA GLY A 53 8.48 -8.09 -15.34
C GLY A 53 7.56 -8.49 -14.20
N ALA A 54 7.86 -9.61 -13.50
CA ALA A 54 7.11 -10.01 -12.31
C ALA A 54 7.13 -8.95 -11.21
N GLY A 55 8.29 -8.37 -10.96
CA GLY A 55 8.48 -7.32 -9.97
C GLY A 55 7.69 -6.07 -10.31
N LEU A 56 7.82 -5.56 -11.54
CA LEU A 56 7.08 -4.37 -11.99
C LEU A 56 5.57 -4.60 -12.02
N GLY A 57 5.15 -5.76 -12.54
CA GLY A 57 3.74 -6.16 -12.60
C GLY A 57 3.15 -6.35 -11.21
N GLY A 58 3.86 -7.04 -10.32
CA GLY A 58 3.47 -7.26 -8.94
C GLY A 58 3.37 -5.96 -8.13
N ALA A 59 4.31 -5.03 -8.35
CA ALA A 59 4.26 -3.71 -7.74
C ALA A 59 3.05 -2.89 -8.23
N ALA A 60 2.85 -2.82 -9.54
CA ALA A 60 1.73 -2.08 -10.12
C ALA A 60 0.39 -2.69 -9.70
N GLY A 61 0.25 -4.03 -9.78
CA GLY A 61 -0.98 -4.72 -9.38
C GLY A 61 -1.27 -4.59 -7.90
N GLY A 62 -0.26 -4.75 -7.05
CA GLY A 62 -0.37 -4.55 -5.61
C GLY A 62 -0.82 -3.14 -5.26
N ALA A 63 -0.22 -2.13 -5.90
CA ALA A 63 -0.59 -0.73 -5.68
C ALA A 63 -2.03 -0.42 -6.11
N VAL A 64 -2.48 -0.99 -7.23
CA VAL A 64 -3.84 -0.76 -7.75
C VAL A 64 -4.88 -1.38 -6.84
N GLY A 65 -4.62 -2.61 -6.34
CA GLY A 65 -5.53 -3.31 -5.44
C GLY A 65 -5.48 -2.81 -4.00
N ALA A 66 -4.45 -2.07 -3.60
CA ALA A 66 -4.31 -1.59 -2.25
C ALA A 66 -5.14 -0.34 -1.97
N ASP A 67 -5.44 -0.14 -0.67
CA ASP A 67 -6.00 1.12 -0.20
C ASP A 67 -5.10 2.29 -0.63
N ARG A 68 -5.73 3.42 -1.00
CA ARG A 68 -5.03 4.62 -1.52
C ARG A 68 -3.87 5.07 -0.63
N ARG A 69 -3.98 4.80 0.67
CA ARG A 69 -2.99 5.20 1.68
C ARG A 69 -1.81 4.25 1.79
N ASN A 70 -1.97 3.00 1.35
CA ASN A 70 -0.98 1.91 1.50
C ASN A 70 -0.42 1.43 0.17
N ARG A 71 -0.64 2.19 -0.90
CA ARG A 71 -0.20 1.83 -2.25
C ARG A 71 1.31 1.65 -2.36
N GLY A 72 2.08 2.48 -1.64
CA GLY A 72 3.53 2.37 -1.61
C GLY A 72 4.00 1.07 -1.00
N GLU A 73 3.47 0.75 0.17
CA GLU A 73 3.82 -0.46 0.92
C GLU A 73 3.39 -1.73 0.17
N ALA A 74 2.18 -1.71 -0.41
CA ALA A 74 1.68 -2.83 -1.21
C ALA A 74 2.45 -2.98 -2.52
N ALA A 75 2.90 -1.89 -3.15
CA ALA A 75 3.73 -1.93 -4.34
C ALA A 75 5.10 -2.55 -4.05
N ILE A 76 5.75 -2.15 -2.97
CA ILE A 76 7.04 -2.68 -2.55
C ILE A 76 6.91 -4.17 -2.21
N GLY A 77 5.91 -4.52 -1.38
CA GLY A 77 5.65 -5.90 -1.00
C GLY A 77 5.32 -6.78 -2.21
N GLY A 78 4.38 -6.34 -3.04
CA GLY A 78 3.96 -7.04 -4.24
C GLY A 78 5.09 -7.20 -5.27
N GLY A 79 5.88 -6.14 -5.47
CA GLY A 79 7.02 -6.16 -6.40
C GLY A 79 8.13 -7.08 -5.97
N LEU A 80 8.60 -6.95 -4.73
CA LEU A 80 9.66 -7.79 -4.18
C LEU A 80 9.22 -9.26 -4.05
N GLY A 81 7.98 -9.46 -3.59
CA GLY A 81 7.38 -10.78 -3.49
C GLY A 81 7.27 -11.47 -4.83
N ALA A 82 6.73 -10.80 -5.86
CA ALA A 82 6.58 -11.36 -7.20
C ALA A 82 7.94 -11.66 -7.85
N ALA A 83 8.91 -10.74 -7.77
CA ALA A 83 10.24 -10.97 -8.33
C ALA A 83 10.97 -12.11 -7.62
N GLY A 84 11.00 -12.11 -6.29
CA GLY A 84 11.61 -13.16 -5.49
C GLY A 84 10.94 -14.50 -5.68
N GLY A 85 9.61 -14.54 -5.65
CA GLY A 85 8.82 -15.74 -5.91
C GLY A 85 9.04 -16.30 -7.32
N ASN A 86 9.16 -15.43 -8.33
CA ASN A 86 9.49 -15.82 -9.70
C ASN A 86 10.83 -16.56 -9.78
N VAL A 87 11.88 -15.98 -9.17
CA VAL A 87 13.23 -16.56 -9.17
C VAL A 87 13.26 -17.90 -8.43
N LEU A 88 12.72 -17.94 -7.22
CA LEU A 88 12.67 -19.16 -6.41
C LEU A 88 11.80 -20.23 -7.08
N GLY A 89 10.63 -19.87 -7.59
CA GLY A 89 9.75 -20.77 -8.28
C GLY A 89 10.38 -21.38 -9.54
N ARG A 90 11.18 -20.59 -10.24
CA ARG A 90 11.92 -21.07 -11.42
C ARG A 90 12.97 -22.12 -11.08
N SER A 91 13.67 -21.99 -9.97
CA SER A 91 14.68 -22.96 -9.55
C SER A 91 14.08 -24.33 -9.21
N VAL A 92 12.81 -24.38 -8.81
CA VAL A 92 12.10 -25.61 -8.43
C VAL A 92 11.32 -26.20 -9.59
N GLY A 93 10.60 -25.37 -10.36
CA GLY A 93 9.65 -25.84 -11.37
C GLY A 93 9.79 -25.18 -12.75
N GLY A 94 10.96 -24.60 -13.06
CA GLY A 94 11.21 -23.94 -14.36
C GLY A 94 10.22 -22.80 -14.62
N THR A 95 9.76 -22.67 -15.87
CA THR A 95 8.85 -21.61 -16.28
C THR A 95 7.51 -21.65 -15.53
N THR A 96 6.92 -22.83 -15.37
CA THR A 96 5.65 -23.01 -14.63
C THR A 96 5.84 -22.63 -13.16
N GLY A 97 6.93 -23.09 -12.55
CA GLY A 97 7.27 -22.73 -11.18
C GLY A 97 7.46 -21.21 -10.99
N SER A 98 8.07 -20.55 -11.99
CA SER A 98 8.27 -19.09 -11.92
C SER A 98 6.94 -18.31 -11.94
N LEU A 99 5.93 -18.77 -12.69
CA LEU A 99 4.62 -18.12 -12.73
C LEU A 99 3.85 -18.34 -11.42
N ILE A 100 3.87 -19.58 -10.89
CA ILE A 100 3.25 -19.88 -9.61
C ILE A 100 3.93 -19.11 -8.49
N GLY A 101 5.25 -19.05 -8.51
CA GLY A 101 6.04 -18.30 -7.54
C GLY A 101 5.77 -16.79 -7.60
N ALA A 102 5.68 -16.22 -8.81
CA ALA A 102 5.33 -14.82 -8.97
C ALA A 102 3.91 -14.50 -8.47
N ALA A 103 2.94 -15.40 -8.72
CA ALA A 103 1.58 -15.23 -8.22
C ALA A 103 1.54 -15.29 -6.69
N ALA A 104 2.13 -16.32 -6.10
CA ALA A 104 2.14 -16.51 -4.65
C ALA A 104 2.92 -15.40 -3.94
N GLY A 105 4.11 -15.07 -4.44
CA GLY A 105 4.96 -14.02 -3.89
C GLY A 105 4.34 -12.63 -4.05
N GLY A 106 3.82 -12.30 -5.23
CA GLY A 106 3.16 -11.02 -5.49
C GLY A 106 1.87 -10.88 -4.69
N GLY A 107 1.10 -11.94 -4.57
CA GLY A 107 -0.13 -11.96 -3.78
C GLY A 107 0.13 -11.80 -2.29
N ALA A 108 0.99 -12.63 -1.73
CA ALA A 108 1.34 -12.55 -0.31
C ALA A 108 2.07 -11.24 0.02
N GLY A 109 3.02 -10.81 -0.83
CA GLY A 109 3.75 -9.56 -0.64
C GLY A 109 2.85 -8.34 -0.71
N GLY A 110 1.94 -8.26 -1.68
CA GLY A 110 0.98 -7.17 -1.82
C GLY A 110 0.04 -7.08 -0.62
N ALA A 111 -0.49 -8.23 -0.18
CA ALA A 111 -1.35 -8.31 0.99
C ALA A 111 -0.62 -7.88 2.26
N LEU A 112 0.58 -8.40 2.50
CA LEU A 112 1.39 -8.05 3.66
C LEU A 112 1.78 -6.58 3.65
N GLY A 113 2.17 -6.03 2.50
CA GLY A 113 2.51 -4.62 2.35
C GLY A 113 1.34 -3.72 2.74
N ASN A 114 0.14 -4.02 2.24
CA ASN A 114 -1.07 -3.28 2.61
C ASN A 114 -1.40 -3.41 4.10
N TYR A 115 -1.26 -4.61 4.66
CA TYR A 115 -1.51 -4.87 6.08
C TYR A 115 -0.56 -4.07 6.96
N MET A 116 0.76 -4.15 6.71
CA MET A 116 1.78 -3.41 7.45
C MET A 116 1.59 -1.88 7.35
N GLY A 117 1.19 -1.39 6.17
CA GLY A 117 0.85 0.02 5.99
C GLY A 117 -0.31 0.47 6.88
N ASN A 118 -1.29 -0.39 7.14
CA ASN A 118 -2.40 -0.10 8.04
C ASN A 118 -1.96 -0.09 9.52
N GLU A 119 -1.14 -1.06 9.95
CA GLU A 119 -0.66 -1.13 11.34
C GLU A 119 0.24 0.05 11.71
N SER A 120 1.24 0.36 10.91
CA SER A 120 2.18 1.47 11.16
C SER A 120 1.49 2.82 11.36
N ARG A 121 0.28 2.98 10.85
CA ARG A 121 -0.51 4.22 11.01
C ARG A 121 -1.38 4.23 12.24
N ASN A 122 -1.76 3.08 12.75
CA ASN A 122 -2.51 2.97 14.00
C ASN A 122 -1.59 3.32 15.18
N ASP A 123 -0.38 2.79 15.21
CA ASP A 123 0.62 3.08 16.24
C ASP A 123 0.98 4.58 16.27
N GLY A 124 1.16 5.22 15.12
CA GLY A 124 1.45 6.66 15.04
C GLY A 124 0.29 7.59 15.46
N ARG A 125 -0.94 7.09 15.58
CA ARG A 125 -2.08 7.85 16.11
C ARG A 125 -2.15 7.80 17.63
N ASP A 126 -1.77 6.72 18.21
CA ASP A 126 -1.77 6.55 19.66
C ASP A 126 -0.65 7.39 20.30
N ASP A 127 0.54 7.42 19.70
CA ASP A 127 1.64 8.29 20.14
C ASP A 127 1.28 9.79 20.09
N ARG A 128 0.52 10.22 19.10
CA ARG A 128 0.05 11.62 19.02
C ARG A 128 -1.01 11.95 20.07
N ARG A 129 -1.82 10.99 20.47
CA ARG A 129 -2.82 11.16 21.55
C ARG A 129 -2.16 11.25 22.92
N TYR A 130 -1.08 10.51 23.14
CA TYR A 130 -0.32 10.59 24.38
C TYR A 130 0.43 11.92 24.49
N ARG A 131 1.17 12.35 23.45
CA ARG A 131 1.86 13.65 23.45
C ARG A 131 0.92 14.85 23.59
N GLY A 132 -0.22 14.85 22.92
CA GLY A 132 -1.17 15.95 23.03
C GLY A 132 -1.91 16.04 24.36
N ARG A 133 -1.76 15.05 25.25
CA ARG A 133 -2.37 15.05 26.59
C ARG A 133 -1.43 15.63 27.64
N ASP A 134 -0.14 15.44 27.49
CA ASP A 134 0.86 15.96 28.41
C ASP A 134 1.05 17.48 28.20
N ASP A 135 1.09 17.96 26.97
CA ASP A 135 1.18 19.40 26.67
C ASP A 135 -0.03 20.19 27.18
N ARG A 136 -1.22 19.59 27.28
CA ARG A 136 -2.41 20.26 27.83
C ARG A 136 -2.44 20.34 29.35
N ARG A 137 -1.68 19.52 30.05
CA ARG A 137 -1.59 19.58 31.51
C ARG A 137 -0.61 20.65 31.97
N ASP A 138 0.47 20.83 31.25
CA ASP A 138 1.48 21.85 31.55
C ASP A 138 0.97 23.27 31.32
N TYR A 139 0.12 23.48 30.27
CA TYR A 139 -0.49 24.77 30.03
C TYR A 139 -1.60 25.17 31.02
N ARG A 140 -2.14 24.25 31.80
CA ARG A 140 -3.20 24.55 32.75
C ARG A 140 -2.69 24.89 34.15
N GLY A 141 -1.41 24.65 34.42
CA GLY A 141 -0.78 24.91 35.72
C GLY A 141 -0.24 26.33 35.92
N ASP A 142 0.03 27.07 34.85
CA ASP A 142 0.86 28.29 34.92
C ASP A 142 0.06 29.60 34.80
N HIS A 143 -1.28 29.57 34.71
CA HIS A 143 -2.09 30.78 34.65
C HIS A 143 -2.76 31.21 35.94
N ARG A 144 -2.22 30.77 37.11
CA ARG A 144 -2.61 31.28 38.41
C ARG A 144 -1.58 32.21 39.00
N GLY A 145 -1.17 33.23 38.29
CA GLY A 145 -0.31 34.24 38.92
C GLY A 145 0.14 35.33 37.96
N ARG A 146 -0.43 36.50 38.18
CA ARG A 146 -0.04 37.85 37.74
C ARG A 146 -0.82 38.39 36.55
N GLY A 147 -1.94 39.00 36.94
CA GLY A 147 -2.55 40.06 36.13
C GLY A 147 -1.59 41.23 35.98
N HIS A 148 -1.17 41.48 34.74
CA HIS A 148 -0.69 42.79 34.35
C HIS A 148 -1.63 43.30 33.26
N ALA A 149 -2.49 44.22 33.72
CA ALA A 149 -3.30 45.05 32.86
C ALA A 149 -2.37 45.97 32.06
N TYR A 150 -2.24 45.70 30.76
CA TYR A 150 -1.77 46.69 29.80
C TYR A 150 -2.93 46.98 28.83
N GLY A 151 -3.66 48.03 29.18
CA GLY A 151 -4.66 48.64 28.31
C GLY A 151 -3.98 49.33 27.12
N HIS A 152 -4.07 48.71 25.96
CA HIS A 152 -3.83 49.44 24.72
C HIS A 152 -5.13 50.08 24.25
N ARG A 153 -5.30 51.37 24.61
CA ARG A 153 -6.26 52.24 23.96
C ARG A 153 -5.82 52.41 22.51
N LYS A 154 -6.56 51.79 21.59
CA LYS A 154 -6.47 52.19 20.17
C LYS A 154 -7.38 53.42 20.00
N HIS A 155 -6.73 54.56 19.83
CA HIS A 155 -7.31 55.76 19.30
C HIS A 155 -7.79 55.53 17.87
N TRP A 156 -9.07 55.63 17.65
CA TRP A 156 -9.67 55.77 16.34
C TRP A 156 -9.90 57.28 16.14
N ASP A 157 -9.00 57.96 15.45
CA ASP A 157 -9.25 59.29 14.92
C ASP A 157 -9.98 59.15 13.59
N HIS A 158 -11.26 59.49 13.66
CA HIS A 158 -12.02 59.86 12.48
C HIS A 158 -11.69 61.30 12.13
N ASP A 159 -10.93 61.51 11.07
CA ASP A 159 -10.88 62.82 10.46
C ASP A 159 -11.81 62.85 9.24
N ARG A 160 -12.93 63.51 9.46
CA ARG A 160 -13.81 64.05 8.41
C ARG A 160 -13.21 65.39 8.03
N ARG A 161 -12.96 65.60 6.77
CA ARG A 161 -13.27 66.87 6.03
C ARG A 161 -12.56 66.89 4.68
N ARG A 162 -13.26 66.98 3.74
CA ARG A 162 -13.74 67.80 2.60
C ARG A 162 -13.34 67.21 1.27
#